data_b415dfc6a43b3e6670bc69570b347654
#
_entry.id   b415dfc6a43b3e6670bc69570b347654
#
_cell.length_a   1.000
_cell.length_b   1.000
_cell.length_c   1.000
_cell.angle_alpha   90.00
_cell.angle_beta   90.00
_cell.angle_gamma   90.00
#
_symmetry.space_group_name_H-M   'P 1'
#
loop_
_entity.id
_entity.type
_entity.pdbx_description
1 polymer ?
#
loop_
_entity_poly.entity_id
_entity_poly.type
_entity_poly.pdbx_seq_one_letter_code
_entity_poly.pdbx_strand_id
1 'polypeptide(L)'
;AGQVANLPVMHVIVTAKFILGQIITFCVPLIIIGFIAPSITKLGNNASKILGVAILCAYSSSVLAALFSMGAGYGLIPHLSIVSEVDGLKELPKLVFKLEIPQIMPVMSALVLSVMIGLAATWTKAKTTIRFLDEFQKMILLIVSKVLIPILPFFIAVTFCALSYEGTITKQLPVFLKVILIVMAGHYIWLALLYLIGGIYSGKNPWKVLKNYGPAYLTAVGTMSSAATLAVALRCA
;
A
#
# COMPACT_ATOMS: atom_id res chain seq x y z
N ALA A 1 5.55 -3.00 -26.81
CA ALA A 1 5.17 -4.42 -26.97
C ALA A 1 3.65 -4.58 -27.05
N GLY A 2 2.86 -4.02 -26.12
CA GLY A 2 1.40 -4.20 -26.09
C GLY A 2 0.64 -3.67 -27.30
N GLN A 3 1.09 -2.56 -27.91
CA GLN A 3 0.44 -1.95 -29.08
C GLN A 3 0.58 -2.78 -30.37
N VAL A 4 1.62 -3.61 -30.46
CA VAL A 4 1.99 -4.40 -31.64
C VAL A 4 1.72 -5.92 -31.41
N ALA A 5 1.22 -6.28 -30.24
CA ALA A 5 0.99 -7.68 -29.90
C ALA A 5 -0.21 -8.26 -30.68
N ASN A 6 0.00 -9.42 -31.27
CA ASN A 6 -1.07 -10.17 -31.96
C ASN A 6 -2.12 -10.67 -30.94
N LEU A 7 -3.35 -10.81 -31.40
CA LEU A 7 -4.48 -11.26 -30.57
C LEU A 7 -4.19 -12.53 -29.74
N PRO A 8 -3.59 -13.61 -30.28
CA PRO A 8 -3.29 -14.82 -29.51
C PRO A 8 -2.26 -14.56 -28.39
N VAL A 9 -1.28 -13.71 -28.60
CA VAL A 9 -0.29 -13.31 -27.57
C VAL A 9 -0.97 -12.55 -26.45
N MET A 10 -1.93 -11.68 -26.77
CA MET A 10 -2.68 -10.93 -25.75
C MET A 10 -3.56 -11.81 -24.89
N HIS A 11 -4.16 -12.88 -25.43
CA HIS A 11 -4.89 -13.86 -24.63
C HIS A 11 -4.01 -14.49 -23.55
N VAL A 12 -2.77 -14.85 -23.88
CA VAL A 12 -1.79 -15.40 -22.93
C VAL A 12 -1.39 -14.37 -21.88
N ILE A 13 -1.11 -13.13 -22.29
CA ILE A 13 -0.73 -12.03 -21.39
C ILE A 13 -1.85 -11.73 -20.38
N VAL A 14 -3.10 -11.64 -20.84
CA VAL A 14 -4.24 -11.36 -19.96
C VAL A 14 -4.49 -12.52 -19.00
N THR A 15 -4.31 -13.75 -19.46
CA THR A 15 -4.42 -14.95 -18.61
C THR A 15 -3.30 -14.98 -17.57
N ALA A 16 -2.06 -14.69 -17.95
CA ALA A 16 -0.94 -14.58 -17.01
C ALA A 16 -1.17 -13.49 -15.98
N LYS A 17 -1.63 -12.29 -16.39
CA LYS A 17 -2.02 -11.20 -15.48
C LYS A 17 -3.06 -11.67 -14.46
N PHE A 18 -4.08 -12.39 -14.91
CA PHE A 18 -5.14 -12.91 -14.04
C PHE A 18 -4.59 -13.89 -13.01
N ILE A 19 -3.82 -14.90 -13.42
CA ILE A 19 -3.26 -15.92 -12.53
C ILE A 19 -2.29 -15.31 -11.51
N LEU A 20 -1.35 -14.47 -11.97
CA LEU A 20 -0.40 -13.81 -11.08
C LEU A 20 -1.12 -12.89 -10.09
N GLY A 21 -2.17 -12.18 -10.54
CA GLY A 21 -3.02 -11.37 -9.67
C GLY A 21 -3.72 -12.19 -8.58
N GLN A 22 -4.23 -13.37 -8.92
CA GLN A 22 -4.86 -14.29 -7.96
C GLN A 22 -3.87 -14.74 -6.87
N ILE A 23 -2.64 -15.11 -7.27
CA ILE A 23 -1.59 -15.52 -6.32
C ILE A 23 -1.25 -14.36 -5.35
N ILE A 24 -1.08 -13.14 -5.88
CA ILE A 24 -0.80 -11.96 -5.07
C ILE A 24 -1.96 -11.72 -4.08
N THR A 25 -3.19 -11.73 -4.58
CA THR A 25 -4.40 -11.47 -3.79
C THR A 25 -4.60 -12.53 -2.70
N PHE A 26 -4.28 -13.80 -2.98
CA PHE A 26 -4.30 -14.88 -1.98
C PHE A 26 -3.29 -14.65 -0.85
N CYS A 27 -2.12 -14.10 -1.15
CA CYS A 27 -1.09 -13.84 -0.15
C CYS A 27 -1.40 -12.64 0.76
N VAL A 28 -2.23 -11.69 0.32
CA VAL A 28 -2.50 -10.44 1.08
C VAL A 28 -3.01 -10.70 2.49
N PRO A 29 -4.06 -11.51 2.75
CA PRO A 29 -4.53 -11.79 4.11
C PRO A 29 -3.47 -12.45 4.99
N LEU A 30 -2.66 -13.34 4.42
CA LEU A 30 -1.56 -14.01 5.14
C LEU A 30 -0.50 -13.00 5.60
N ILE A 31 -0.16 -12.05 4.70
CA ILE A 31 0.78 -10.97 5.02
C ILE A 31 0.23 -10.11 6.16
N ILE A 32 -1.04 -9.73 6.09
CA ILE A 32 -1.69 -8.91 7.13
C ILE A 32 -1.60 -9.60 8.48
N ILE A 33 -1.99 -10.87 8.56
CA ILE A 33 -1.95 -11.63 9.82
C ILE A 33 -0.51 -11.80 10.29
N GLY A 34 0.41 -12.18 9.40
CA GLY A 34 1.79 -12.46 9.72
C GLY A 34 2.60 -11.25 10.17
N PHE A 35 2.17 -10.03 9.83
CA PHE A 35 2.89 -8.82 10.24
C PHE A 35 2.18 -8.06 11.35
N ILE A 36 0.85 -7.92 11.32
CA ILE A 36 0.11 -7.11 12.28
C ILE A 36 0.01 -7.79 13.63
N ALA A 37 -0.38 -9.07 13.70
CA ALA A 37 -0.55 -9.75 14.98
C ALA A 37 0.75 -9.79 15.81
N PRO A 38 1.92 -10.18 15.26
CA PRO A 38 3.18 -10.14 16.01
C PRO A 38 3.61 -8.72 16.39
N SER A 39 3.31 -7.73 15.54
CA SER A 39 3.65 -6.32 15.85
C SER A 39 2.89 -5.81 17.06
N ILE A 40 1.63 -6.20 17.23
CA ILE A 40 0.83 -5.84 18.40
C ILE A 40 1.37 -6.52 19.66
N THR A 41 1.76 -7.79 19.59
CA THR A 41 2.33 -8.49 20.74
C THR A 41 3.64 -7.84 21.24
N LYS A 42 4.42 -7.26 20.35
CA LYS A 42 5.67 -6.53 20.68
C LYS A 42 5.44 -5.21 21.41
N LEU A 43 4.23 -4.64 21.37
CA LEU A 43 3.88 -3.44 22.14
C LEU A 43 3.73 -3.71 23.65
N GLY A 44 3.64 -4.98 24.07
CA GLY A 44 3.60 -5.40 25.45
C GLY A 44 2.36 -4.94 26.22
N ASN A 45 2.50 -4.69 27.51
CA ASN A 45 1.38 -4.38 28.42
C ASN A 45 0.59 -3.12 28.05
N ASN A 46 1.16 -2.20 27.27
CA ASN A 46 0.52 -0.97 26.82
C ASN A 46 -0.07 -1.08 25.40
N ALA A 47 -0.12 -2.28 24.82
CA ALA A 47 -0.55 -2.50 23.44
C ALA A 47 -1.91 -1.85 23.15
N SER A 48 -2.90 -2.05 24.01
CA SER A 48 -4.26 -1.51 23.81
C SER A 48 -4.28 0.02 23.79
N LYS A 49 -3.55 0.67 24.72
CA LYS A 49 -3.49 2.12 24.81
C LYS A 49 -2.77 2.71 23.61
N ILE A 50 -1.61 2.17 23.27
CA ILE A 50 -0.80 2.64 22.12
C ILE A 50 -1.55 2.41 20.83
N LEU A 51 -2.17 1.25 20.65
CA LEU A 51 -2.97 0.94 19.45
C LEU A 51 -4.19 1.86 19.35
N GLY A 52 -4.90 2.11 20.45
CA GLY A 52 -6.04 3.02 20.48
C GLY A 52 -5.67 4.44 20.08
N VAL A 53 -4.58 4.98 20.63
CA VAL A 53 -4.06 6.32 20.27
C VAL A 53 -3.61 6.34 18.80
N ALA A 54 -2.90 5.31 18.33
CA ALA A 54 -2.45 5.22 16.95
C ALA A 54 -3.62 5.18 15.97
N ILE A 55 -4.67 4.40 16.25
CA ILE A 55 -5.87 4.33 15.42
C ILE A 55 -6.57 5.70 15.40
N LEU A 56 -6.76 6.33 16.56
CA LEU A 56 -7.41 7.64 16.66
C LEU A 56 -6.64 8.70 15.84
N CYS A 57 -5.31 8.74 15.99
CA CYS A 57 -4.46 9.64 15.19
C CYS A 57 -4.55 9.34 13.70
N ALA A 58 -4.53 8.06 13.31
CA ALA A 58 -4.62 7.66 11.91
C ALA A 58 -5.96 8.06 11.28
N TYR A 59 -7.08 7.79 11.96
CA TYR A 59 -8.40 8.19 11.49
C TYR A 59 -8.56 9.71 11.42
N SER A 60 -8.15 10.44 12.45
CA SER A 60 -8.20 11.90 12.46
C SER A 60 -7.38 12.48 11.30
N SER A 61 -6.16 11.99 11.11
CA SER A 61 -5.31 12.41 9.99
C SER A 61 -5.93 12.07 8.64
N SER A 62 -6.54 10.89 8.48
CA SER A 62 -7.20 10.49 7.23
C SER A 62 -8.41 11.35 6.90
N VAL A 63 -9.25 11.65 7.90
CA VAL A 63 -10.42 12.54 7.71
C VAL A 63 -9.97 13.94 7.33
N LEU A 64 -8.99 14.50 8.03
CA LEU A 64 -8.46 15.83 7.72
C LEU A 64 -7.79 15.87 6.33
N ALA A 65 -7.05 14.83 5.96
CA ALA A 65 -6.45 14.70 4.63
C ALA A 65 -7.53 14.61 3.54
N ALA A 66 -8.62 13.90 3.78
CA ALA A 66 -9.74 13.81 2.85
C ALA A 66 -10.44 15.16 2.66
N LEU A 67 -10.67 15.90 3.75
CA LEU A 67 -11.24 17.26 3.70
C LEU A 67 -10.30 18.23 2.96
N PHE A 68 -9.00 18.16 3.23
CA PHE A 68 -7.99 18.94 2.51
C PHE A 68 -7.99 18.61 1.01
N SER A 69 -7.98 17.32 0.65
CA SER A 69 -8.01 16.87 -0.75
C SER A 69 -9.30 17.27 -1.45
N MET A 70 -10.43 17.21 -0.75
CA MET A 70 -11.73 17.66 -1.28
C MET A 70 -11.70 19.16 -1.58
N GLY A 71 -11.22 19.98 -0.63
CA GLY A 71 -11.09 21.43 -0.83
C GLY A 71 -10.13 21.78 -1.99
N ALA A 72 -8.99 21.11 -2.05
CA ALA A 72 -8.03 21.27 -3.15
C ALA A 72 -8.64 20.82 -4.50
N GLY A 73 -9.41 19.72 -4.50
CA GLY A 73 -10.10 19.21 -5.66
C GLY A 73 -11.14 20.23 -6.19
N TYR A 74 -11.99 20.75 -5.36
CA TYR A 74 -12.95 21.78 -5.75
C TYR A 74 -12.29 23.04 -6.33
N GLY A 75 -11.12 23.43 -5.81
CA GLY A 75 -10.38 24.58 -6.34
C GLY A 75 -9.62 24.30 -7.64
N LEU A 76 -9.09 23.10 -7.82
CA LEU A 76 -8.17 22.77 -8.92
C LEU A 76 -8.87 22.08 -10.11
N ILE A 77 -9.87 21.22 -9.87
CA ILE A 77 -10.53 20.42 -10.93
C ILE A 77 -11.17 21.30 -12.01
N PRO A 78 -11.86 22.43 -11.71
CA PRO A 78 -12.45 23.29 -12.73
C PRO A 78 -11.40 23.89 -13.70
N HIS A 79 -10.15 24.04 -13.25
CA HIS A 79 -9.05 24.56 -14.08
C HIS A 79 -8.28 23.48 -14.84
N LEU A 80 -8.60 22.21 -14.55
CA LEU A 80 -8.03 21.05 -15.24
C LEU A 80 -9.06 20.58 -16.26
N SER A 81 -8.78 20.76 -17.55
CA SER A 81 -9.55 20.12 -18.62
C SER A 81 -9.35 18.60 -18.58
N ILE A 82 -9.95 17.95 -17.56
CA ILE A 82 -9.94 16.50 -17.44
C ILE A 82 -11.04 15.96 -18.32
N VAL A 83 -10.67 15.25 -19.37
CA VAL A 83 -11.61 14.52 -20.22
C VAL A 83 -12.18 13.38 -19.36
N SER A 84 -13.44 13.49 -18.99
CA SER A 84 -14.11 12.53 -18.09
C SER A 84 -14.38 11.19 -18.75
N GLU A 85 -14.45 11.14 -20.07
CA GLU A 85 -14.65 9.91 -20.85
C GLU A 85 -13.54 9.76 -21.89
N VAL A 86 -12.88 8.62 -21.85
CA VAL A 86 -11.89 8.24 -22.85
C VAL A 86 -12.55 7.26 -23.79
N ASP A 87 -13.18 7.80 -24.85
CA ASP A 87 -13.75 7.01 -25.92
C ASP A 87 -12.69 6.21 -26.69
N GLY A 88 -13.06 5.01 -27.11
CA GLY A 88 -12.27 4.19 -28.02
C GLY A 88 -11.12 3.44 -27.37
N LEU A 89 -11.28 3.00 -26.11
CA LEU A 89 -10.44 1.97 -25.52
C LEU A 89 -10.79 0.62 -26.14
N LYS A 90 -9.77 -0.19 -26.43
CA LYS A 90 -9.96 -1.56 -26.92
C LYS A 90 -10.32 -2.46 -25.76
N GLU A 91 -11.30 -3.32 -25.96
CA GLU A 91 -11.61 -4.37 -24.99
C GLU A 91 -10.46 -5.39 -24.90
N LEU A 92 -10.19 -5.84 -23.68
CA LEU A 92 -9.21 -6.92 -23.49
C LEU A 92 -9.78 -8.24 -24.03
N PRO A 93 -8.94 -9.05 -24.67
CA PRO A 93 -9.35 -10.37 -25.11
C PRO A 93 -9.73 -11.25 -23.92
N LYS A 94 -10.63 -12.22 -24.19
CA LYS A 94 -11.08 -13.18 -23.17
C LYS A 94 -9.92 -14.04 -22.68
N LEU A 95 -10.02 -14.47 -21.41
CA LEU A 95 -9.07 -15.40 -20.81
C LEU A 95 -9.04 -16.72 -21.58
N VAL A 96 -7.86 -17.28 -21.81
CA VAL A 96 -7.70 -18.61 -22.39
C VAL A 96 -8.26 -19.67 -21.44
N PHE A 97 -7.96 -19.48 -20.15
CA PHE A 97 -8.46 -20.35 -19.10
C PHE A 97 -8.56 -19.56 -17.79
N LYS A 98 -9.51 -19.93 -16.94
CA LYS A 98 -9.78 -19.25 -15.67
C LYS A 98 -9.42 -20.15 -14.50
N LEU A 99 -8.32 -19.85 -13.82
CA LEU A 99 -7.95 -20.47 -12.55
C LEU A 99 -8.36 -19.54 -11.42
N GLU A 100 -9.39 -19.90 -10.68
CA GLU A 100 -9.83 -19.12 -9.53
C GLU A 100 -9.11 -19.62 -8.27
N ILE A 101 -8.28 -18.75 -7.68
CA ILE A 101 -7.66 -18.95 -6.37
C ILE A 101 -8.31 -17.95 -5.43
N PRO A 102 -9.40 -18.33 -4.71
CA PRO A 102 -10.08 -17.40 -3.83
C PRO A 102 -9.18 -16.99 -2.67
N GLN A 103 -9.36 -15.78 -2.19
CA GLN A 103 -8.72 -15.32 -0.97
C GLN A 103 -9.19 -16.19 0.21
N ILE A 104 -8.30 -16.49 1.16
CA ILE A 104 -8.64 -17.20 2.40
C ILE A 104 -9.71 -16.41 3.17
N MET A 105 -9.58 -15.08 3.21
CA MET A 105 -10.54 -14.16 3.81
C MET A 105 -10.40 -12.75 3.23
N PRO A 106 -11.44 -11.89 3.32
CA PRO A 106 -11.32 -10.48 2.95
C PRO A 106 -10.25 -9.74 3.77
N VAL A 107 -9.61 -8.74 3.17
CA VAL A 107 -8.55 -7.93 3.77
C VAL A 107 -8.97 -7.34 5.13
N MET A 108 -10.18 -6.81 5.23
CA MET A 108 -10.70 -6.22 6.48
C MET A 108 -10.87 -7.27 7.58
N SER A 109 -11.34 -8.48 7.22
CA SER A 109 -11.46 -9.59 8.16
C SER A 109 -10.09 -10.04 8.68
N ALA A 110 -9.08 -10.10 7.81
CA ALA A 110 -7.71 -10.43 8.19
C ALA A 110 -7.12 -9.38 9.14
N LEU A 111 -7.42 -8.09 8.90
CA LEU A 111 -6.97 -6.99 9.74
C LEU A 111 -7.59 -7.07 11.15
N VAL A 112 -8.92 -7.21 11.22
CA VAL A 112 -9.64 -7.32 12.50
C VAL A 112 -9.16 -8.56 13.27
N LEU A 113 -9.06 -9.71 12.60
CA LEU A 113 -8.56 -10.94 13.20
C LEU A 113 -7.14 -10.78 13.74
N SER A 114 -6.26 -10.12 13.01
CA SER A 114 -4.88 -9.87 13.43
C SER A 114 -4.81 -9.02 14.70
N VAL A 115 -5.64 -7.97 14.76
CA VAL A 115 -5.73 -7.10 15.94
C VAL A 115 -6.27 -7.89 17.14
N MET A 116 -7.33 -8.66 16.95
CA MET A 116 -7.92 -9.47 18.02
C MET A 116 -6.94 -10.50 18.57
N ILE A 117 -6.28 -11.28 17.71
CA ILE A 117 -5.29 -12.28 18.11
C ILE A 117 -4.10 -11.61 18.81
N GLY A 118 -3.58 -10.52 18.27
CA GLY A 118 -2.45 -9.80 18.84
C GLY A 118 -2.76 -9.25 20.24
N LEU A 119 -3.93 -8.64 20.44
CA LEU A 119 -4.37 -8.14 21.74
C LEU A 119 -4.64 -9.29 22.73
N ALA A 120 -5.37 -10.32 22.31
CA ALA A 120 -5.67 -11.47 23.17
C ALA A 120 -4.38 -12.17 23.65
N ALA A 121 -3.42 -12.40 22.74
CA ALA A 121 -2.12 -12.98 23.10
C ALA A 121 -1.33 -12.12 24.09
N THR A 122 -1.45 -10.79 23.97
CA THR A 122 -0.80 -9.85 24.89
C THR A 122 -1.47 -9.83 26.25
N TRP A 123 -2.81 -9.79 26.30
CA TRP A 123 -3.56 -9.77 27.57
C TRP A 123 -3.39 -11.06 28.37
N THR A 124 -3.41 -12.20 27.69
CA THR A 124 -3.23 -13.52 28.34
C THR A 124 -1.77 -13.83 28.64
N LYS A 125 -0.83 -13.00 28.19
CA LYS A 125 0.62 -13.24 28.30
C LYS A 125 1.02 -14.63 27.78
N ALA A 126 0.34 -15.09 26.73
CA ALA A 126 0.48 -16.43 26.15
C ALA A 126 1.81 -16.57 25.40
N LYS A 127 2.89 -16.89 26.13
CA LYS A 127 4.26 -16.99 25.59
C LYS A 127 4.36 -17.89 24.36
N THR A 128 3.66 -19.03 24.36
CA THR A 128 3.65 -19.99 23.25
C THR A 128 3.01 -19.37 21.99
N THR A 129 1.87 -18.68 22.15
CA THR A 129 1.19 -18.01 21.03
C THR A 129 2.03 -16.87 20.47
N ILE A 130 2.65 -16.07 21.33
CA ILE A 130 3.54 -14.98 20.91
C ILE A 130 4.71 -15.54 20.10
N ARG A 131 5.35 -16.61 20.58
CA ARG A 131 6.44 -17.27 19.86
C ARG A 131 5.97 -17.85 18.53
N PHE A 132 4.80 -18.48 18.50
CA PHE A 132 4.21 -18.98 17.24
C PHE A 132 3.97 -17.84 16.24
N LEU A 133 3.43 -16.71 16.68
CA LEU A 133 3.22 -15.54 15.81
C LEU A 133 4.54 -14.98 15.25
N ASP A 134 5.61 -14.96 16.05
CA ASP A 134 6.94 -14.54 15.59
C ASP A 134 7.53 -15.53 14.57
N GLU A 135 7.35 -16.82 14.77
CA GLU A 135 7.77 -17.85 13.82
C GLU A 135 6.93 -17.78 12.53
N PHE A 136 5.63 -17.58 12.66
CA PHE A 136 4.73 -17.36 11.52
C PHE A 136 5.12 -16.12 10.70
N GLN A 137 5.48 -15.01 11.36
CA GLN A 137 6.00 -13.81 10.68
C GLN A 137 7.22 -14.14 9.82
N LYS A 138 8.16 -14.94 10.33
CA LYS A 138 9.35 -15.35 9.59
C LYS A 138 9.01 -16.21 8.36
N MET A 139 8.05 -17.14 8.51
CA MET A 139 7.57 -17.98 7.40
C MET A 139 6.92 -17.11 6.30
N ILE A 140 6.04 -16.19 6.68
CA ILE A 140 5.40 -15.29 5.73
C ILE A 140 6.43 -14.39 5.04
N LEU A 141 7.41 -13.86 5.77
CA LEU A 141 8.50 -13.06 5.20
C LEU A 141 9.28 -13.85 4.14
N LEU A 142 9.53 -15.13 4.39
CA LEU A 142 10.20 -16.01 3.44
C LEU A 142 9.37 -16.24 2.18
N ILE A 143 8.06 -16.49 2.34
CA ILE A 143 7.12 -16.64 1.21
C ILE A 143 7.09 -15.35 0.38
N VAL A 144 6.95 -14.20 1.02
CA VAL A 144 6.98 -12.90 0.33
C VAL A 144 8.28 -12.72 -0.44
N SER A 145 9.42 -13.00 0.19
CA SER A 145 10.73 -12.77 -0.42
C SER A 145 11.04 -13.73 -1.56
N LYS A 146 10.65 -15.00 -1.43
CA LYS A 146 11.00 -16.04 -2.40
C LYS A 146 9.94 -16.29 -3.47
N VAL A 147 8.69 -15.96 -3.20
CA VAL A 147 7.58 -16.21 -4.13
C VAL A 147 7.01 -14.88 -4.63
N LEU A 148 6.56 -14.00 -3.74
CA LEU A 148 5.83 -12.82 -4.15
C LEU A 148 6.72 -11.80 -4.86
N ILE A 149 7.89 -11.47 -4.28
CA ILE A 149 8.80 -10.48 -4.84
C ILE A 149 9.28 -10.85 -6.24
N PRO A 150 9.67 -12.11 -6.55
CA PRO A 150 10.02 -12.49 -7.91
C PRO A 150 8.85 -12.47 -8.90
N ILE A 151 7.62 -12.67 -8.44
CA ILE A 151 6.43 -12.63 -9.29
C ILE A 151 6.04 -11.19 -9.67
N LEU A 152 6.29 -10.21 -8.78
CA LEU A 152 5.86 -8.82 -9.00
C LEU A 152 6.36 -8.19 -10.30
N PRO A 153 7.63 -8.31 -10.72
CA PRO A 153 8.09 -7.75 -11.99
C PRO A 153 7.33 -8.30 -13.20
N PHE A 154 7.05 -9.59 -13.20
CA PHE A 154 6.27 -10.23 -14.27
C PHE A 154 4.82 -9.75 -14.26
N PHE A 155 4.21 -9.66 -13.09
CA PHE A 155 2.85 -9.13 -12.94
C PHE A 155 2.75 -7.67 -13.42
N ILE A 156 3.72 -6.84 -13.06
CA ILE A 156 3.81 -5.45 -13.52
C ILE A 156 3.96 -5.41 -15.04
N ALA A 157 4.87 -6.20 -15.61
CA ALA A 157 5.12 -6.23 -17.05
C ALA A 157 3.86 -6.63 -17.85
N VAL A 158 3.17 -7.70 -17.46
CA VAL A 158 1.95 -8.14 -18.15
C VAL A 158 0.79 -7.15 -17.95
N THR A 159 0.73 -6.47 -16.79
CA THR A 159 -0.27 -5.43 -16.53
C THR A 159 -0.06 -4.21 -17.42
N PHE A 160 1.16 -3.71 -17.53
CA PHE A 160 1.47 -2.61 -18.44
C PHE A 160 1.29 -2.98 -19.92
N CYS A 161 1.55 -4.24 -20.26
CA CYS A 161 1.31 -4.74 -21.61
C CYS A 161 -0.19 -4.72 -21.95
N ALA A 162 -1.04 -5.15 -21.02
CA ALA A 162 -2.50 -5.10 -21.15
C ALA A 162 -3.02 -3.65 -21.27
N LEU A 163 -2.58 -2.74 -20.37
CA LEU A 163 -2.94 -1.32 -20.42
C LEU A 163 -2.50 -0.64 -21.72
N SER A 164 -1.33 -1.04 -22.25
CA SER A 164 -0.83 -0.53 -23.53
C SER A 164 -1.68 -1.01 -24.71
N TYR A 165 -2.18 -2.26 -24.66
CA TYR A 165 -3.07 -2.81 -25.69
C TYR A 165 -4.44 -2.12 -25.69
N GLU A 166 -5.03 -1.87 -24.54
CA GLU A 166 -6.27 -1.10 -24.37
C GLU A 166 -6.15 0.33 -24.94
N GLY A 167 -4.94 0.86 -25.05
CA GLY A 167 -4.69 2.24 -25.43
C GLY A 167 -4.74 3.22 -24.25
N THR A 168 -4.95 2.72 -23.04
CA THR A 168 -5.03 3.50 -21.80
C THR A 168 -3.77 4.36 -21.60
N ILE A 169 -2.58 3.78 -21.83
CA ILE A 169 -1.31 4.51 -21.64
C ILE A 169 -1.21 5.71 -22.57
N THR A 170 -1.50 5.54 -23.87
CA THR A 170 -1.34 6.62 -24.85
C THR A 170 -2.37 7.74 -24.69
N LYS A 171 -3.61 7.38 -24.35
CA LYS A 171 -4.71 8.34 -24.24
C LYS A 171 -4.78 9.02 -22.86
N GLN A 172 -4.47 8.28 -21.81
CA GLN A 172 -4.65 8.77 -20.43
C GLN A 172 -3.34 9.25 -19.77
N LEU A 173 -2.16 8.87 -20.28
CA LEU A 173 -0.88 9.24 -19.68
C LEU A 173 -0.71 10.75 -19.45
N PRO A 174 -1.07 11.64 -20.39
CA PRO A 174 -0.93 13.08 -20.18
C PRO A 174 -1.82 13.60 -19.04
N VAL A 175 -3.02 13.04 -18.90
CA VAL A 175 -3.97 13.38 -17.82
C VAL A 175 -3.48 12.83 -16.50
N PHE A 176 -3.06 11.57 -16.47
CA PHE A 176 -2.50 10.94 -15.27
C PHE A 176 -1.25 11.66 -14.77
N LEU A 177 -0.36 12.11 -15.66
CA LEU A 177 0.82 12.84 -15.25
C LEU A 177 0.47 14.15 -14.52
N LYS A 178 -0.51 14.91 -15.04
CA LYS A 178 -1.00 16.11 -14.37
C LYS A 178 -1.59 15.79 -13.00
N VAL A 179 -2.43 14.76 -12.93
CA VAL A 179 -3.06 14.33 -11.67
C VAL A 179 -2.01 13.86 -10.66
N ILE A 180 -1.02 13.07 -11.09
CA ILE A 180 0.09 12.60 -10.22
C ILE A 180 0.86 13.80 -9.65
N LEU A 181 1.20 14.79 -10.47
CA LEU A 181 1.93 15.97 -10.00
C LEU A 181 1.13 16.76 -8.95
N ILE A 182 -0.19 16.91 -9.15
CA ILE A 182 -1.06 17.60 -8.20
C ILE A 182 -1.18 16.82 -6.90
N VAL A 183 -1.37 15.49 -6.98
CA VAL A 183 -1.44 14.62 -5.81
C VAL A 183 -0.12 14.64 -5.04
N MET A 184 1.01 14.60 -5.74
CA MET A 184 2.34 14.72 -5.12
C MET A 184 2.51 16.05 -4.40
N ALA A 185 2.15 17.16 -5.04
CA ALA A 185 2.20 18.48 -4.42
C ALA A 185 1.30 18.54 -3.18
N GLY A 186 0.05 18.06 -3.28
CA GLY A 186 -0.89 17.97 -2.17
C GLY A 186 -0.33 17.11 -1.02
N HIS A 187 0.32 16.00 -1.33
CA HIS A 187 0.93 15.13 -0.34
C HIS A 187 2.07 15.83 0.44
N TYR A 188 2.95 16.55 -0.26
CA TYR A 188 4.03 17.31 0.41
C TYR A 188 3.49 18.48 1.23
N ILE A 189 2.45 19.18 0.77
CA ILE A 189 1.79 20.22 1.55
C ILE A 189 1.17 19.64 2.81
N TRP A 190 0.45 18.53 2.70
CA TRP A 190 -0.15 17.84 3.84
C TRP A 190 0.91 17.37 4.85
N LEU A 191 1.99 16.79 4.37
CA LEU A 191 3.11 16.37 5.19
C LEU A 191 3.71 17.56 5.96
N ALA A 192 3.94 18.68 5.27
CA ALA A 192 4.46 19.91 5.89
C ALA A 192 3.51 20.44 6.98
N LEU A 193 2.18 20.41 6.75
CA LEU A 193 1.19 20.79 7.75
C LEU A 193 1.24 19.90 8.99
N LEU A 194 1.35 18.58 8.81
CA LEU A 194 1.46 17.64 9.93
C LEU A 194 2.73 17.86 10.74
N TYR A 195 3.86 18.12 10.09
CA TYR A 195 5.11 18.46 10.80
C TYR A 195 5.02 19.81 11.53
N LEU A 196 4.35 20.81 10.97
CA LEU A 196 4.09 22.07 11.62
C LEU A 196 3.23 21.89 12.88
N ILE A 197 2.12 21.19 12.76
CA ILE A 197 1.22 20.93 13.90
C ILE A 197 1.94 20.12 14.98
N GLY A 198 2.66 19.07 14.60
CA GLY A 198 3.44 18.27 15.53
C GLY A 198 4.58 19.06 16.20
N GLY A 199 5.22 19.96 15.46
CA GLY A 199 6.27 20.84 15.97
C GLY A 199 5.74 21.85 16.98
N ILE A 200 4.60 22.48 16.70
CA ILE A 200 3.93 23.42 17.62
C ILE A 200 3.52 22.69 18.91
N TYR A 201 2.91 21.51 18.79
CA TYR A 201 2.47 20.72 19.94
C TYR A 201 3.63 20.22 20.80
N SER A 202 4.73 19.79 20.17
CA SER A 202 5.90 19.23 20.89
C SER A 202 6.92 20.27 21.33
N GLY A 203 6.76 21.55 20.92
CA GLY A 203 7.74 22.61 21.16
C GLY A 203 9.08 22.40 20.43
N LYS A 204 9.15 21.43 19.52
CA LYS A 204 10.37 21.14 18.73
C LYS A 204 10.30 21.84 17.38
N ASN A 205 11.46 22.24 16.87
CA ASN A 205 11.55 22.87 15.56
C ASN A 205 11.21 21.84 14.45
N PRO A 206 10.11 22.05 13.67
CA PRO A 206 9.67 21.10 12.65
C PRO A 206 10.74 20.82 11.60
N TRP A 207 11.54 21.82 11.25
CA TRP A 207 12.61 21.69 10.25
C TRP A 207 13.75 20.78 10.71
N LYS A 208 14.12 20.83 11.99
CA LYS A 208 15.11 19.89 12.55
C LYS A 208 14.58 18.46 12.55
N VAL A 209 13.31 18.26 12.89
CA VAL A 209 12.67 16.94 12.88
C VAL A 209 12.63 16.39 11.46
N LEU A 210 12.23 17.19 10.48
CA LEU A 210 12.20 16.79 9.07
C LEU A 210 13.60 16.40 8.56
N LYS A 211 14.62 17.19 8.89
CA LYS A 211 16.01 16.91 8.51
C LYS A 211 16.54 15.61 9.14
N ASN A 212 16.23 15.39 10.41
CA ASN A 212 16.62 14.16 11.11
C ASN A 212 15.92 12.93 10.52
N TYR A 213 14.70 13.06 10.01
CA TYR A 213 13.93 11.98 9.41
C TYR A 213 14.32 11.69 7.95
N GLY A 214 15.18 12.52 7.36
CA GLY A 214 15.66 12.39 5.98
C GLY A 214 16.17 11.00 5.60
N PRO A 215 17.04 10.35 6.41
CA PRO A 215 17.50 8.99 6.12
C PRO A 215 16.39 7.95 6.07
N ALA A 216 15.37 8.06 6.94
CA ALA A 216 14.21 7.18 6.92
C ALA A 216 13.37 7.39 5.65
N TYR A 217 13.18 8.64 5.23
CA TYR A 217 12.48 8.97 3.99
C TYR A 217 13.20 8.40 2.77
N LEU A 218 14.52 8.58 2.68
CA LEU A 218 15.32 8.02 1.58
C LEU A 218 15.28 6.49 1.57
N THR A 219 15.30 5.86 2.74
CA THR A 219 15.15 4.41 2.85
C THR A 219 13.78 3.95 2.37
N ALA A 220 12.71 4.67 2.73
CA ALA A 220 11.35 4.37 2.29
C ALA A 220 11.22 4.43 0.77
N VAL A 221 11.73 5.50 0.16
CA VAL A 221 11.70 5.70 -1.31
C VAL A 221 12.57 4.67 -2.03
N GLY A 222 13.77 4.40 -1.51
CA GLY A 222 14.72 3.49 -2.15
C GLY A 222 14.34 2.02 -2.04
N THR A 223 13.72 1.61 -0.92
CA THR A 223 13.37 0.19 -0.68
C THR A 223 11.91 -0.13 -0.98
N MET A 224 11.06 0.87 -1.07
CA MET A 224 9.59 0.70 -1.16
C MET A 224 9.04 -0.24 -0.07
N SER A 225 9.76 -0.36 1.05
CA SER A 225 9.47 -1.31 2.13
C SER A 225 9.27 -0.59 3.46
N SER A 226 8.06 -0.64 3.99
CA SER A 226 7.74 -0.11 5.32
C SER A 226 8.50 -0.84 6.43
N ALA A 227 8.72 -2.14 6.29
CA ALA A 227 9.46 -2.94 7.27
C ALA A 227 10.94 -2.54 7.36
N ALA A 228 11.59 -2.33 6.20
CA ALA A 228 12.98 -1.85 6.16
C ALA A 228 13.10 -0.42 6.70
N THR A 229 12.12 0.42 6.41
CA THR A 229 12.07 1.82 6.86
C THR A 229 11.88 1.94 8.36
N LEU A 230 11.12 1.04 8.98
CA LEU A 230 10.79 1.10 10.41
C LEU A 230 12.05 1.14 11.30
N ALA A 231 13.04 0.29 11.00
CA ALA A 231 14.29 0.24 11.76
C ALA A 231 15.07 1.56 11.70
N VAL A 232 15.08 2.21 10.53
CA VAL A 232 15.75 3.51 10.34
C VAL A 232 14.92 4.64 10.96
N ALA A 233 13.59 4.59 10.81
CA ALA A 233 12.67 5.58 11.38
C ALA A 233 12.78 5.63 12.91
N LEU A 234 12.86 4.48 13.58
CA LEU A 234 13.04 4.40 15.03
C LEU A 234 14.39 4.99 15.52
N ARG A 235 15.42 4.97 14.67
CA ARG A 235 16.71 5.62 15.00
C ARG A 235 16.68 7.14 14.77
N CYS A 236 15.78 7.60 13.91
CA CYS A 236 15.64 9.03 13.58
C CYS A 236 14.66 9.77 14.52
N ALA A 237 13.82 9.03 15.26
CA ALA A 237 12.86 9.59 16.22
C ALA A 237 13.49 9.88 17.58
#